data_77f21733dc1ef37712beb0212a1c491f
#
_entry.id   77f21733dc1ef37712beb0212a1c491f
#
_cell.length_a   1.000
_cell.length_b   1.000
_cell.length_c   1.000
_cell.angle_alpha   90.00
_cell.angle_beta   90.00
_cell.angle_gamma   90.00
#
_symmetry.space_group_name_H-M   'P 1'
#
loop_
_entity.id
_entity.type
_entity.pdbx_description
1 polymer ?
#
loop_
_entity_poly.entity_id
_entity_poly.type
_entity_poly.pdbx_seq_one_letter_code
_entity_poly.pdbx_strand_id
1 'polypeptide(L)'
;TPENTNRVVCECGWCQRYAHLLERVDTMLDERGGTEVFQIRPSSLELLAGQDRLECMHLTSGGARRWYAGCCRSPIANTLAKPGPPFVGVLACCVDWTQVAKEEALGPVRVRVNGVVPPADRTRLRARRRDQFSMLGHYAPKFFGWWLRGEGKQIPFFDAAGQPIAEPERIRTEPVR
;
A
#
# COMPACT_ATOMS: atom_id res chain seq x y z
N THR A 1 13.14 8.57 5.67
CA THR A 1 13.51 9.80 4.91
C THR A 1 12.83 9.81 3.55
N PRO A 2 12.47 10.97 3.00
CA PRO A 2 11.80 11.11 1.69
C PRO A 2 12.48 10.40 0.53
N GLU A 3 13.80 10.28 0.58
CA GLU A 3 14.60 9.60 -0.44
C GLU A 3 14.36 8.08 -0.49
N ASN A 4 14.01 7.49 0.64
CA ASN A 4 13.79 6.05 0.80
C ASN A 4 12.31 5.63 0.75
N THR A 5 11.42 6.59 0.55
CA THR A 5 9.98 6.35 0.46
C THR A 5 9.47 6.66 -0.94
N ASN A 6 8.34 6.05 -1.28
CA ASN A 6 7.58 6.40 -2.46
C ASN A 6 6.10 6.60 -2.04
N ARG A 7 5.72 7.86 -1.90
CA ARG A 7 4.39 8.28 -1.44
C ARG A 7 3.45 8.44 -2.63
N VAL A 8 2.39 7.68 -2.66
CA VAL A 8 1.37 7.69 -3.73
C VAL A 8 -0.04 7.73 -3.14
N VAL A 9 -0.99 8.22 -3.91
CA VAL A 9 -2.42 8.12 -3.59
C VAL A 9 -3.07 7.18 -4.60
N CYS A 10 -3.65 6.09 -4.10
CA CYS A 10 -4.31 5.08 -4.93
C CYS A 10 -5.83 5.32 -4.95
N GLU A 11 -6.38 5.64 -6.10
CA GLU A 11 -7.82 5.90 -6.33
C GLU A 11 -8.56 4.66 -6.91
N CYS A 12 -8.02 3.45 -6.75
CA CYS A 12 -8.67 2.27 -7.31
C CYS A 12 -9.87 1.83 -6.47
N GLY A 13 -10.90 1.30 -7.13
CA GLY A 13 -12.10 0.80 -6.45
C GLY A 13 -11.84 -0.31 -5.44
N TRP A 14 -10.71 -1.02 -5.51
CA TRP A 14 -10.31 -2.01 -4.51
C TRP A 14 -9.80 -1.38 -3.21
N CYS A 15 -9.10 -0.25 -3.27
CA CYS A 15 -8.71 0.50 -2.08
C CYS A 15 -9.92 1.11 -1.39
N GLN A 16 -10.87 1.64 -2.17
CA GLN A 16 -12.14 2.14 -1.66
C GLN A 16 -12.95 1.00 -1.02
N ARG A 17 -13.07 -0.15 -1.68
CA ARG A 17 -13.75 -1.32 -1.12
C ARG A 17 -13.11 -1.77 0.20
N TYR A 18 -11.79 -1.76 0.29
CA TYR A 18 -11.08 -2.09 1.52
C TYR A 18 -11.42 -1.13 2.67
N ALA A 19 -11.49 0.17 2.40
CA ALA A 19 -11.90 1.17 3.39
C ALA A 19 -13.33 0.92 3.90
N HIS A 20 -14.26 0.57 3.02
CA HIS A 20 -15.63 0.21 3.39
C HIS A 20 -15.69 -1.08 4.23
N LEU A 21 -14.93 -2.12 3.88
CA LEU A 21 -14.91 -3.37 4.64
C LEU A 21 -14.35 -3.19 6.06
N LEU A 22 -13.40 -2.29 6.22
CA LEU A 22 -12.86 -1.94 7.54
C LEU A 22 -13.72 -0.92 8.30
N GLU A 23 -14.76 -0.34 7.68
CA GLU A 23 -15.55 0.76 8.25
C GLU A 23 -14.68 1.97 8.60
N ARG A 24 -13.67 2.26 7.75
CA ARG A 24 -12.67 3.31 7.96
C ARG A 24 -12.61 4.32 6.79
N VAL A 25 -13.72 4.55 6.13
CA VAL A 25 -13.82 5.44 4.96
C VAL A 25 -13.27 6.83 5.28
N ASP A 26 -13.72 7.42 6.39
CA ASP A 26 -13.37 8.80 6.78
C ASP A 26 -11.89 9.00 7.12
N THR A 27 -11.19 7.92 7.53
CA THR A 27 -9.78 7.99 7.89
C THR A 27 -8.85 7.52 6.77
N MET A 28 -9.34 6.65 5.88
CA MET A 28 -8.55 6.05 4.80
C MET A 28 -8.63 6.78 3.48
N LEU A 29 -9.78 7.41 3.19
CA LEU A 29 -10.03 8.03 1.89
C LEU A 29 -10.01 9.54 1.99
N ASP A 30 -9.37 10.17 1.02
CA ASP A 30 -9.48 11.62 0.83
C ASP A 30 -10.78 11.99 0.08
N GLU A 31 -11.03 13.29 -0.11
CA GLU A 31 -12.23 13.83 -0.79
C GLU A 31 -12.44 13.28 -2.21
N ARG A 32 -11.41 12.71 -2.83
CA ARG A 32 -11.47 12.09 -4.17
C ARG A 32 -11.56 10.57 -4.11
N GLY A 33 -11.73 9.99 -2.92
CA GLY A 33 -11.74 8.53 -2.72
C GLY A 33 -10.36 7.88 -2.85
N GLY A 34 -9.28 8.63 -2.67
CA GLY A 34 -7.91 8.13 -2.74
C GLY A 34 -7.38 7.67 -1.38
N THR A 35 -6.73 6.52 -1.37
CA THR A 35 -6.00 6.01 -0.19
C THR A 35 -4.53 6.37 -0.31
N GLU A 36 -3.99 7.03 0.69
CA GLU A 36 -2.58 7.38 0.73
C GLU A 36 -1.74 6.19 1.22
N VAL A 37 -0.76 5.80 0.40
CA VAL A 37 0.14 4.68 0.65
C VAL A 37 1.57 5.14 0.40
N PHE A 38 2.48 4.77 1.28
CA PHE A 38 3.90 4.95 1.05
C PHE A 38 4.65 3.62 1.10
N GLN A 39 5.50 3.42 0.13
CA GLN A 39 6.31 2.23 0.02
C GLN A 39 7.65 2.46 0.69
N ILE A 40 8.10 1.47 1.45
CA ILE A 40 9.35 1.49 2.20
C ILE A 40 10.14 0.22 1.91
N ARG A 41 11.41 0.28 2.25
CA ARG A 41 12.26 -0.91 2.27
C ARG A 41 11.73 -1.91 3.30
N PRO A 42 11.49 -3.19 2.95
CA PRO A 42 10.91 -4.18 3.87
C PRO A 42 11.61 -4.27 5.22
N SER A 43 12.95 -4.30 5.25
CA SER A 43 13.73 -4.35 6.49
C SER A 43 13.64 -3.09 7.38
N SER A 44 12.97 -2.04 6.91
CA SER A 44 12.69 -0.84 7.70
C SER A 44 11.37 -0.91 8.46
N LEU A 45 10.62 -2.00 8.31
CA LEU A 45 9.37 -2.24 9.02
C LEU A 45 9.55 -3.42 9.97
N GLU A 46 9.24 -3.20 11.23
CA GLU A 46 9.27 -4.20 12.27
C GLU A 46 7.92 -4.27 12.99
N LEU A 47 7.45 -5.47 13.26
CA LEU A 47 6.26 -5.72 14.09
C LEU A 47 6.71 -5.95 15.53
N LEU A 48 6.64 -4.91 16.36
CA LEU A 48 7.13 -4.96 17.75
C LEU A 48 6.17 -5.70 18.67
N ALA A 49 4.86 -5.62 18.42
CA ALA A 49 3.81 -6.23 19.23
C ALA A 49 2.53 -6.44 18.40
N GLY A 50 1.59 -7.22 18.93
CA GLY A 50 0.26 -7.38 18.37
C GLY A 50 0.17 -8.32 17.16
N GLN A 51 1.17 -9.17 16.91
CA GLN A 51 1.14 -10.15 15.83
C GLN A 51 -0.05 -11.11 15.96
N ASP A 52 -0.48 -11.40 17.19
CA ASP A 52 -1.66 -12.22 17.51
C ASP A 52 -3.00 -11.55 17.15
N ARG A 53 -2.98 -10.25 16.90
CA ARG A 53 -4.14 -9.43 16.50
C ARG A 53 -4.10 -9.04 15.02
N LEU A 54 -3.07 -9.47 14.32
CA LEU A 54 -2.91 -9.17 12.91
C LEU A 54 -3.84 -10.08 12.09
N GLU A 55 -4.59 -9.47 11.21
CA GLU A 55 -5.44 -10.14 10.23
C GLU A 55 -5.06 -9.75 8.82
N CYS A 56 -5.42 -10.60 7.88
CA CYS A 56 -5.13 -10.41 6.47
C CYS A 56 -6.35 -10.72 5.61
N MET A 57 -6.65 -9.88 4.65
CA MET A 57 -7.65 -10.20 3.62
C MET A 57 -7.09 -10.02 2.22
N HIS A 58 -7.70 -10.70 1.25
CA HIS A 58 -7.50 -10.45 -0.16
C HIS A 58 -8.84 -10.35 -0.90
N LEU A 59 -8.93 -9.34 -1.76
CA LEU A 59 -10.17 -8.99 -2.46
C LEU A 59 -10.23 -9.56 -3.87
N THR A 60 -9.05 -9.96 -4.41
CA THR A 60 -8.92 -10.52 -5.76
C THR A 60 -8.00 -11.73 -5.75
N SER A 61 -8.25 -12.72 -6.59
CA SER A 61 -7.32 -13.86 -6.76
C SER A 61 -5.96 -13.36 -7.26
N GLY A 62 -4.90 -13.62 -6.51
CA GLY A 62 -3.53 -13.20 -6.83
C GLY A 62 -3.24 -11.70 -6.63
N GLY A 63 -4.18 -10.95 -6.05
CA GLY A 63 -4.01 -9.53 -5.72
C GLY A 63 -3.20 -9.28 -4.45
N ALA A 64 -3.11 -8.01 -4.07
CA ALA A 64 -2.42 -7.61 -2.85
C ALA A 64 -3.09 -8.20 -1.61
N ARG A 65 -2.27 -8.63 -0.65
CA ARG A 65 -2.70 -8.91 0.72
C ARG A 65 -2.83 -7.60 1.47
N ARG A 66 -3.91 -7.48 2.22
CA ARG A 66 -4.26 -6.28 2.98
C ARG A 66 -4.24 -6.61 4.45
N TRP A 67 -3.24 -6.07 5.14
CA TRP A 67 -2.96 -6.33 6.54
C TRP A 67 -3.61 -5.27 7.41
N TYR A 68 -4.30 -5.69 8.45
CA TYR A 68 -4.99 -4.80 9.38
C TYR A 68 -5.01 -5.40 10.79
N ALA A 69 -5.25 -4.57 11.79
CA ALA A 69 -5.43 -5.01 13.17
C ALA A 69 -6.89 -5.47 13.36
N GLY A 70 -7.11 -6.74 13.66
CA GLY A 70 -8.45 -7.31 13.82
C GLY A 70 -9.24 -6.70 14.98
N CYS A 71 -8.55 -6.33 16.06
CA CYS A 71 -9.19 -5.76 17.25
C CYS A 71 -9.86 -4.40 17.03
N CYS A 72 -9.39 -3.60 16.07
CA CYS A 72 -9.87 -2.24 15.83
C CYS A 72 -10.07 -1.91 14.35
N ARG A 73 -9.88 -2.87 13.43
CA ARG A 73 -9.98 -2.72 11.98
C ARG A 73 -9.09 -1.61 11.41
N SER A 74 -7.99 -1.30 12.10
CA SER A 74 -7.03 -0.31 11.59
C SER A 74 -6.21 -0.90 10.45
N PRO A 75 -6.19 -0.28 9.26
CA PRO A 75 -5.38 -0.75 8.15
C PRO A 75 -3.90 -0.53 8.48
N ILE A 76 -3.03 -1.44 8.06
CA ILE A 76 -1.59 -1.36 8.35
C ILE A 76 -0.80 -1.26 7.06
N ALA A 77 -0.82 -2.32 6.25
CA ALA A 77 0.00 -2.38 5.05
C ALA A 77 -0.63 -3.24 3.96
N ASN A 78 -0.10 -3.09 2.76
CA ASN A 78 -0.36 -3.98 1.63
C ASN A 78 0.95 -4.65 1.21
N THR A 79 0.89 -5.96 0.94
CA THR A 79 2.00 -6.72 0.36
C THR A 79 1.52 -7.46 -0.89
N LEU A 80 2.45 -8.04 -1.63
CA LEU A 80 2.10 -9.02 -2.65
C LEU A 80 1.64 -10.34 -2.02
N ALA A 81 1.02 -11.19 -2.81
CA ALA A 81 0.50 -12.48 -2.34
C ALA A 81 1.59 -13.43 -1.82
N LYS A 82 2.82 -13.26 -2.29
CA LYS A 82 4.00 -14.04 -1.88
C LYS A 82 5.18 -13.11 -1.63
N PRO A 83 6.10 -13.47 -0.71
CA PRO A 83 7.36 -12.77 -0.58
C PRO A 83 8.23 -13.00 -1.84
N GLY A 84 9.25 -12.19 -2.02
CA GLY A 84 10.17 -12.23 -3.15
C GLY A 84 10.41 -10.83 -3.72
N PRO A 85 9.44 -10.23 -4.42
CA PRO A 85 9.54 -8.81 -4.73
C PRO A 85 9.47 -7.97 -3.43
N PRO A 86 10.38 -7.00 -3.22
CA PRO A 86 10.48 -6.24 -1.98
C PRO A 86 9.40 -5.14 -1.88
N PHE A 87 8.13 -5.54 -1.87
CA PHE A 87 7.00 -4.62 -1.85
C PHE A 87 6.27 -4.63 -0.51
N VAL A 88 6.35 -3.51 0.19
CA VAL A 88 5.52 -3.18 1.35
C VAL A 88 4.99 -1.77 1.18
N GLY A 89 3.69 -1.63 1.10
CA GLY A 89 3.00 -0.34 1.04
C GLY A 89 2.26 -0.07 2.35
N VAL A 90 2.79 0.80 3.19
CA VAL A 90 2.17 1.18 4.46
C VAL A 90 1.07 2.21 4.22
N LEU A 91 -0.06 2.07 4.91
CA LEU A 91 -1.16 3.02 4.83
C LEU A 91 -0.82 4.24 5.71
N ALA A 92 -0.84 5.45 5.14
CA ALA A 92 -0.45 6.65 5.89
C ALA A 92 -1.39 6.98 7.06
N CYS A 93 -2.63 6.54 6.99
CA CYS A 93 -3.63 6.75 8.03
C CYS A 93 -3.41 5.91 9.31
N CYS A 94 -2.54 4.89 9.30
CA CYS A 94 -2.25 4.09 10.49
C CYS A 94 -1.01 4.59 11.25
N VAL A 95 -0.35 5.62 10.77
CA VAL A 95 0.90 6.14 11.37
C VAL A 95 0.60 7.34 12.23
N ASP A 96 1.19 7.37 13.42
CA ASP A 96 1.18 8.54 14.28
C ASP A 96 2.19 9.57 13.78
N TRP A 97 1.68 10.69 13.29
CA TRP A 97 2.46 11.80 12.75
C TRP A 97 2.71 12.92 13.78
N THR A 98 2.51 12.68 15.06
CA THR A 98 2.68 13.71 16.11
C THR A 98 4.14 14.07 16.34
N GLN A 99 5.07 13.14 16.10
CA GLN A 99 6.50 13.34 16.34
C GLN A 99 7.23 13.96 15.13
N VAL A 100 6.76 13.71 13.92
CA VAL A 100 7.36 14.22 12.69
C VAL A 100 6.25 14.54 11.69
N ALA A 101 6.30 15.71 11.09
CA ALA A 101 5.35 16.07 10.05
C ALA A 101 5.41 15.06 8.89
N LYS A 102 4.25 14.60 8.44
CA LYS A 102 4.14 13.59 7.37
C LYS A 102 4.87 14.01 6.09
N GLU A 103 4.79 15.27 5.73
CA GLU A 103 5.48 15.85 4.57
C GLU A 103 6.99 15.84 4.71
N GLU A 104 7.50 16.05 5.91
CA GLU A 104 8.93 15.98 6.23
C GLU A 104 9.41 14.51 6.16
N ALA A 105 8.66 13.59 6.72
CA ALA A 105 9.01 12.17 6.77
C ALA A 105 8.96 11.48 5.40
N LEU A 106 7.95 11.77 4.59
CA LEU A 106 7.62 11.04 3.35
C LEU A 106 7.92 11.85 2.08
N GLY A 107 8.09 13.15 2.19
CA GLY A 107 8.11 14.06 1.05
C GLY A 107 6.72 14.25 0.42
N PRO A 108 6.63 14.92 -0.74
CA PRO A 108 5.37 15.18 -1.41
C PRO A 108 4.75 13.91 -1.98
N VAL A 109 3.42 13.91 -2.15
CA VAL A 109 2.73 12.90 -2.95
C VAL A 109 3.27 12.96 -4.38
N ARG A 110 3.86 11.87 -4.84
CA ARG A 110 4.51 11.81 -6.16
C ARG A 110 3.50 11.68 -7.29
N VAL A 111 2.46 10.88 -7.07
CA VAL A 111 1.46 10.63 -8.09
C VAL A 111 0.18 10.09 -7.48
N ARG A 112 -0.93 10.35 -8.15
CA ARG A 112 -2.21 9.69 -7.92
C ARG A 112 -2.39 8.61 -8.99
N VAL A 113 -2.63 7.37 -8.56
CA VAL A 113 -2.70 6.21 -9.47
C VAL A 113 -4.09 5.56 -9.47
N ASN A 114 -4.40 4.85 -10.54
CA ASN A 114 -5.60 4.03 -10.68
C ASN A 114 -6.95 4.76 -10.55
N GLY A 115 -6.96 6.08 -10.66
CA GLY A 115 -8.20 6.86 -10.75
C GLY A 115 -8.95 6.56 -12.05
N VAL A 116 -10.26 6.66 -12.02
CA VAL A 116 -11.07 6.53 -13.23
C VAL A 116 -10.94 7.81 -14.06
N VAL A 117 -10.45 7.69 -15.28
CA VAL A 117 -10.38 8.80 -16.26
C VAL A 117 -11.27 8.45 -17.44
N PRO A 118 -12.27 9.27 -17.76
CA PRO A 118 -13.12 9.03 -18.93
C PRO A 118 -12.30 8.89 -20.21
N PRO A 119 -12.59 7.92 -21.10
CA PRO A 119 -11.83 7.70 -22.33
C PRO A 119 -11.77 8.92 -23.25
N ALA A 120 -12.78 9.78 -23.20
CA ALA A 120 -12.85 11.02 -23.96
C ALA A 120 -11.86 12.09 -23.50
N ASP A 121 -11.40 12.04 -22.25
CA ASP A 121 -10.44 13.02 -21.69
C ASP A 121 -8.99 12.61 -22.01
N ARG A 122 -8.60 12.84 -23.25
CA ARG A 122 -7.25 12.51 -23.75
C ARG A 122 -6.13 13.27 -23.01
N THR A 123 -6.41 14.45 -22.50
CA THR A 123 -5.43 15.27 -21.79
C THR A 123 -5.11 14.64 -20.43
N ARG A 124 -6.12 14.29 -19.66
CA ARG A 124 -5.95 13.58 -18.38
C ARG A 124 -5.34 12.20 -18.57
N LEU A 125 -5.72 11.47 -19.62
CA LEU A 125 -5.10 10.17 -19.94
C LEU A 125 -3.61 10.29 -20.24
N ARG A 126 -3.18 11.32 -20.98
CA ARG A 126 -1.76 11.57 -21.27
C ARG A 126 -0.99 11.97 -20.00
N ALA A 127 -1.55 12.87 -19.19
CA ALA A 127 -0.97 13.27 -17.91
C ALA A 127 -0.80 12.06 -16.98
N ARG A 128 -1.84 11.23 -16.83
CA ARG A 128 -1.78 10.00 -16.05
C ARG A 128 -0.70 9.04 -16.52
N ARG A 129 -0.56 8.82 -17.83
CA ARG A 129 0.51 7.98 -18.37
C ARG A 129 1.89 8.54 -18.05
N ARG A 130 2.10 9.85 -18.24
CA ARG A 130 3.36 10.52 -17.90
C ARG A 130 3.71 10.34 -16.42
N ASP A 131 2.73 10.52 -15.54
CA ASP A 131 2.91 10.41 -14.09
C ASP A 131 3.23 8.96 -13.68
N GLN A 132 2.58 7.96 -14.31
CA GLN A 132 2.90 6.55 -14.12
C GLN A 132 4.32 6.20 -14.58
N PHE A 133 4.78 6.72 -15.73
CA PHE A 133 6.14 6.53 -16.22
C PHE A 133 7.16 7.22 -15.31
N SER A 134 6.88 8.45 -14.86
CA SER A 134 7.74 9.18 -13.91
C SER A 134 7.85 8.43 -12.59
N MET A 135 6.75 7.92 -12.07
CA MET A 135 6.73 7.09 -10.87
C MET A 135 7.57 5.83 -11.07
N LEU A 136 7.39 5.12 -12.19
CA LEU A 136 8.14 3.90 -12.49
C LEU A 136 9.65 4.18 -12.56
N GLY A 137 10.06 5.24 -13.24
CA GLY A 137 11.46 5.64 -13.34
C GLY A 137 12.09 5.98 -12.00
N HIS A 138 11.35 6.61 -11.10
CA HIS A 138 11.80 6.89 -9.74
C HIS A 138 11.85 5.64 -8.84
N TYR A 139 10.92 4.72 -9.05
CA TYR A 139 10.70 3.58 -8.17
C TYR A 139 11.51 2.35 -8.56
N ALA A 140 11.64 2.09 -9.87
CA ALA A 140 12.32 0.90 -10.36
C ALA A 140 13.75 0.75 -9.88
N PRO A 141 14.62 1.79 -9.83
CA PRO A 141 15.97 1.67 -9.32
C PRO A 141 16.03 1.29 -7.84
N LYS A 142 15.14 1.88 -7.02
CA LYS A 142 15.05 1.56 -5.58
C LYS A 142 14.61 0.11 -5.39
N PHE A 143 13.55 -0.27 -6.08
CA PHE A 143 12.99 -1.62 -6.03
C PHE A 143 14.00 -2.68 -6.47
N PHE A 144 14.73 -2.42 -7.55
CA PHE A 144 15.80 -3.28 -8.03
C PHE A 144 16.94 -3.39 -7.00
N GLY A 145 17.37 -2.27 -6.41
CA GLY A 145 18.38 -2.25 -5.36
C GLY A 145 17.95 -3.02 -4.10
N TRP A 146 16.70 -2.94 -3.70
CA TRP A 146 16.14 -3.72 -2.60
C TRP A 146 16.06 -5.22 -2.95
N TRP A 147 15.68 -5.53 -4.17
CA TRP A 147 15.61 -6.91 -4.65
C TRP A 147 17.00 -7.58 -4.64
N LEU A 148 18.03 -6.89 -5.13
CA LEU A 148 19.42 -7.39 -5.10
C LEU A 148 19.93 -7.63 -3.67
N ARG A 149 19.45 -6.88 -2.68
CA ARG A 149 19.78 -7.06 -1.26
C ARG A 149 18.96 -8.14 -0.57
N GLY A 150 18.05 -8.80 -1.28
CA GLY A 150 17.20 -9.86 -0.70
C GLY A 150 16.09 -9.33 0.22
N GLU A 151 15.76 -8.05 0.16
CA GLU A 151 14.75 -7.39 1.01
C GLU A 151 13.36 -8.06 0.94
N GLY A 152 13.05 -8.70 -0.18
CA GLY A 152 11.79 -9.43 -0.33
C GLY A 152 11.61 -10.61 0.62
N LYS A 153 12.71 -11.09 1.22
CA LYS A 153 12.69 -12.13 2.27
C LYS A 153 12.53 -11.57 3.68
N GLN A 154 12.61 -10.26 3.84
CA GLN A 154 12.56 -9.54 5.11
C GLN A 154 11.21 -8.84 5.34
N ILE A 155 10.18 -9.25 4.62
CA ILE A 155 8.83 -8.71 4.78
C ILE A 155 8.22 -9.29 6.06
N PRO A 156 7.93 -8.48 7.11
CA PRO A 156 7.58 -8.99 8.43
C PRO A 156 6.19 -9.65 8.50
N PHE A 157 5.46 -9.66 7.43
CA PHE A 157 4.14 -10.29 7.29
C PHE A 157 4.20 -11.75 6.80
N PHE A 158 5.41 -12.29 6.63
CA PHE A 158 5.62 -13.68 6.22
C PHE A 158 6.63 -14.34 7.13
N ASP A 159 6.45 -15.62 7.37
CA ASP A 159 7.40 -16.46 8.10
C ASP A 159 8.62 -16.85 7.25
N ALA A 160 9.55 -17.57 7.84
CA ALA A 160 10.76 -18.04 7.16
C ALA A 160 10.47 -19.00 5.98
N ALA A 161 9.31 -19.67 5.97
CA ALA A 161 8.85 -20.51 4.88
C ALA A 161 8.11 -19.72 3.78
N GLY A 162 7.95 -18.40 3.97
CA GLY A 162 7.22 -17.52 3.05
C GLY A 162 5.71 -17.67 3.15
N GLN A 163 5.20 -18.23 4.24
CA GLN A 163 3.77 -18.28 4.52
C GLN A 163 3.34 -17.00 5.24
N PRO A 164 2.13 -16.51 5.00
CA PRO A 164 1.61 -15.35 5.73
C PRO A 164 1.44 -15.68 7.21
N ILE A 165 1.84 -14.77 8.10
CA ILE A 165 1.75 -14.95 9.56
C ILE A 165 0.31 -14.89 10.12
N ALA A 166 -0.64 -14.42 9.31
CA ALA A 166 -2.07 -14.57 9.55
C ALA A 166 -2.72 -15.16 8.29
N GLU A 167 -3.64 -16.09 8.45
CA GLU A 167 -4.31 -16.75 7.33
C GLU A 167 -5.17 -15.73 6.56
N PRO A 168 -4.96 -15.60 5.23
CA PRO A 168 -5.65 -14.59 4.45
C PRO A 168 -7.09 -14.97 4.18
N GLU A 169 -8.02 -14.21 4.72
CA GLU A 169 -9.43 -14.34 4.39
C GLU A 169 -9.72 -13.86 2.96
N ARG A 170 -10.37 -14.68 2.18
CA ARG A 170 -10.82 -14.30 0.84
C ARG A 170 -12.21 -13.68 0.89
N ILE A 171 -12.27 -12.37 0.71
CA ILE A 171 -13.53 -11.65 0.62
C ILE A 171 -14.02 -11.64 -0.83
N ARG A 172 -15.15 -12.29 -1.08
CA ARG A 172 -15.81 -12.22 -2.40
C ARG A 172 -16.60 -10.92 -2.48
N THR A 173 -16.06 -9.95 -3.22
CA THR A 173 -16.63 -8.62 -3.37
C THR A 173 -16.22 -8.02 -4.72
N GLU A 174 -16.82 -6.89 -5.07
CA GLU A 174 -16.49 -6.10 -6.26
C GLU A 174 -15.83 -4.77 -5.87
N PRO A 175 -15.02 -4.17 -6.77
CA PRO A 175 -14.48 -2.84 -6.52
C PRO A 175 -15.61 -1.81 -6.50
N VAL A 176 -15.39 -0.71 -5.78
CA VAL A 176 -16.25 0.47 -5.88
C VAL A 176 -16.07 1.08 -7.28
N ARG A 177 -17.18 1.41 -7.94
CA ARG A 177 -17.21 1.98 -9.30
C ARG A 177 -17.01 3.49 -9.27
#